data_755a187b093f5a8e84105f449c581e7d
#
_entry.id   755a187b093f5a8e84105f449c581e7d
#
_cell.length_a   1.000
_cell.length_b   1.000
_cell.length_c   1.000
_cell.angle_alpha   90.00
_cell.angle_beta   90.00
_cell.angle_gamma   90.00
#
_symmetry.space_group_name_H-M   'P 1'
#
loop_
_entity.id
_entity.type
_entity.pdbx_description
1 polymer ?
#
loop_
_entity_poly.entity_id
_entity_poly.type
_entity_poly.pdbx_seq_one_letter_code
_entity_poly.pdbx_strand_id
1 'polypeptide(L)'
;MSNHNEKSSSSSSSCPHANNGGGCPVASKIDEIDHLNAMPRPNQQPAPDQPFSLSTDREKSTIPKASECTNEKIITWEYPSPQMFWNAMVKKDMENIIQIHNANNEHAWREVLMWERTLHPECSTPKLKSFHGDAKNYSPRARIRGWLGYQMPFDRHNWLVDRCGDEVTYIIDYYDVGRVNPETKLFTQLDVRPAIRDWDSLWCRTVVGYWRLKETFSQWWNRGRDRLE
;
A
#
# COMPACT_ATOMS: atom_id res chain seq x y z
N MET A 1 -26.92 11.09 64.42
CA MET A 1 -25.50 10.84 64.65
C MET A 1 -24.81 10.54 63.35
N SER A 2 -23.89 11.42 63.09
CA SER A 2 -22.76 11.37 62.17
C SER A 2 -23.01 11.28 60.65
N ASN A 3 -22.86 12.48 60.06
CA ASN A 3 -22.50 12.79 58.69
C ASN A 3 -21.14 12.22 58.33
N HIS A 4 -20.98 11.73 57.09
CA HIS A 4 -19.74 11.93 56.37
C HIS A 4 -20.03 12.27 54.89
N ASN A 5 -19.59 13.45 54.57
CA ASN A 5 -19.60 14.14 53.33
C ASN A 5 -18.24 13.87 52.66
N GLU A 6 -18.18 13.23 51.50
CA GLU A 6 -16.94 13.19 50.71
C GLU A 6 -17.11 13.96 49.39
N LYS A 7 -16.34 15.03 49.34
CA LYS A 7 -16.12 15.88 48.19
C LYS A 7 -15.23 15.17 47.17
N SER A 8 -15.71 15.03 45.95
CA SER A 8 -14.88 14.75 44.79
C SER A 8 -14.15 16.02 44.32
N SER A 9 -12.85 16.02 44.44
CA SER A 9 -11.97 17.06 43.92
C SER A 9 -11.48 16.68 42.53
N SER A 10 -11.91 17.47 41.53
CA SER A 10 -11.34 17.47 40.19
C SER A 10 -9.95 18.13 40.23
N SER A 11 -8.90 17.38 39.90
CA SER A 11 -7.57 17.92 39.70
C SER A 11 -7.31 18.11 38.19
N SER A 12 -7.35 19.37 37.76
CA SER A 12 -6.79 19.81 36.48
C SER A 12 -5.27 19.84 36.59
N SER A 13 -4.57 18.98 35.89
CA SER A 13 -3.12 19.06 35.73
C SER A 13 -2.76 19.95 34.54
N SER A 14 -2.31 21.18 34.88
CA SER A 14 -1.64 22.10 33.97
C SER A 14 -0.22 21.62 33.70
N CYS A 15 0.17 21.55 32.40
CA CYS A 15 1.54 21.32 31.97
C CYS A 15 2.42 22.54 32.30
N PRO A 16 3.61 22.38 32.87
CA PRO A 16 4.55 23.49 33.03
C PRO A 16 5.35 23.70 31.72
N HIS A 17 5.35 24.94 31.22
CA HIS A 17 6.35 25.44 30.31
C HIS A 17 7.75 25.38 30.97
N ALA A 18 8.68 24.70 30.32
CA ALA A 18 10.10 24.83 30.60
C ALA A 18 10.84 25.26 29.34
N ASN A 19 11.24 26.54 29.32
CA ASN A 19 12.35 27.05 28.50
C ASN A 19 13.67 26.52 29.10
N ASN A 20 14.55 25.98 28.21
CA ASN A 20 15.95 26.34 27.99
C ASN A 20 16.73 25.24 27.28
N GLY A 21 17.21 25.47 26.12
CA GLY A 21 18.62 25.68 25.71
C GLY A 21 19.54 24.47 25.85
N GLY A 22 19.96 23.89 24.68
CA GLY A 22 21.16 23.06 24.60
C GLY A 22 20.89 21.57 24.40
N GLY A 23 20.35 21.16 23.25
CA GLY A 23 20.19 19.75 22.87
C GLY A 23 21.18 19.34 21.79
N CYS A 24 21.90 18.24 22.01
CA CYS A 24 22.79 17.61 21.03
C CYS A 24 22.07 17.30 19.71
N PRO A 25 22.72 17.46 18.55
CA PRO A 25 22.10 17.35 17.21
C PRO A 25 21.78 15.91 16.75
N VAL A 26 21.83 14.91 17.59
CA VAL A 26 21.72 13.50 17.16
C VAL A 26 20.35 12.85 17.45
N ALA A 27 19.47 13.47 18.24
CA ALA A 27 18.19 12.88 18.63
C ALA A 27 17.02 13.15 17.66
N SER A 28 17.20 13.94 16.58
CA SER A 28 16.09 14.43 15.76
C SER A 28 15.78 13.62 14.49
N LYS A 29 16.38 12.46 14.27
CA LYS A 29 16.17 11.68 13.02
C LYS A 29 15.16 10.53 13.12
N ILE A 30 14.69 10.17 14.30
CA ILE A 30 13.78 9.02 14.46
C ILE A 30 12.31 9.44 14.43
N ASP A 31 11.99 10.70 14.74
CA ASP A 31 10.59 11.20 14.75
C ASP A 31 10.05 11.65 13.39
N GLU A 32 10.71 11.30 12.30
CA GLU A 32 10.41 11.82 10.95
C GLU A 32 9.80 10.81 9.99
N ILE A 33 9.47 9.62 10.45
CA ILE A 33 8.86 8.57 9.60
C ILE A 33 7.34 8.57 9.79
N ASP A 34 6.59 8.69 8.69
CA ASP A 34 5.14 8.50 8.68
C ASP A 34 4.82 7.01 8.92
N HIS A 35 4.19 6.70 10.05
CA HIS A 35 3.85 5.34 10.45
C HIS A 35 2.84 4.65 9.52
N LEU A 36 2.11 5.40 8.71
CA LEU A 36 1.12 4.85 7.78
C LEU A 36 1.76 4.27 6.51
N ASN A 37 2.93 4.77 6.13
CA ASN A 37 3.59 4.35 4.88
C ASN A 37 5.08 4.07 5.04
N ALA A 38 5.63 4.17 6.26
CA ALA A 38 7.05 4.01 6.58
C ALA A 38 8.00 4.90 5.75
N MET A 39 7.48 6.03 5.25
CA MET A 39 8.24 6.99 4.45
C MET A 39 8.74 8.15 5.32
N PRO A 40 9.92 8.69 5.05
CA PRO A 40 10.36 9.91 5.68
C PRO A 40 9.41 11.06 5.34
N ARG A 41 9.38 12.09 6.19
CA ARG A 41 8.59 13.31 5.92
C ARG A 41 8.90 13.87 4.54
N PRO A 42 7.88 14.41 3.85
CA PRO A 42 8.04 14.95 2.50
C PRO A 42 9.13 16.05 2.47
N ASN A 43 10.28 15.71 1.89
CA ASN A 43 11.33 16.71 1.63
C ASN A 43 11.28 17.09 0.16
N GLN A 44 10.92 18.36 -0.12
CA GLN A 44 10.84 18.95 -1.45
C GLN A 44 12.08 19.80 -1.80
N GLN A 45 13.09 19.81 -0.93
CA GLN A 45 14.34 20.51 -1.17
C GLN A 45 15.19 19.72 -2.17
N PRO A 46 15.84 20.39 -3.15
CA PRO A 46 16.82 19.73 -4.02
C PRO A 46 17.95 19.08 -3.21
N ALA A 47 18.36 17.88 -3.62
CA ALA A 47 19.52 17.24 -3.01
C ALA A 47 20.81 18.04 -3.34
N PRO A 48 21.85 18.02 -2.47
CA PRO A 48 23.06 18.82 -2.65
C PRO A 48 23.76 18.65 -4.01
N ASP A 49 23.73 17.45 -4.59
CA ASP A 49 24.39 17.10 -5.85
C ASP A 49 23.41 16.90 -7.01
N GLN A 50 22.20 17.48 -6.92
CA GLN A 50 21.18 17.31 -7.94
C GLN A 50 21.50 18.21 -9.16
N PRO A 51 21.73 17.62 -10.37
CA PRO A 51 22.18 18.37 -11.53
C PRO A 51 21.08 19.16 -12.26
N PHE A 52 19.80 18.94 -11.89
CA PHE A 52 18.63 19.57 -12.52
C PHE A 52 17.50 19.75 -11.49
N SER A 53 16.60 20.70 -11.77
CA SER A 53 15.40 20.89 -10.95
C SER A 53 14.33 19.84 -11.31
N LEU A 54 13.64 19.33 -10.29
CA LEU A 54 12.50 18.43 -10.43
C LEU A 54 11.23 19.10 -9.97
N SER A 55 10.08 18.67 -10.53
CA SER A 55 8.78 19.16 -10.09
C SER A 55 8.52 18.76 -8.63
N THR A 56 7.90 19.69 -7.92
CA THR A 56 7.40 19.51 -6.55
C THR A 56 5.90 19.22 -6.52
N ASP A 57 5.24 19.19 -7.69
CA ASP A 57 3.82 18.92 -7.80
C ASP A 57 3.52 17.45 -7.45
N ARG A 58 2.41 17.25 -6.76
CA ARG A 58 1.96 15.92 -6.32
C ARG A 58 0.69 15.55 -7.04
N GLU A 59 0.63 14.34 -7.53
CA GLU A 59 -0.56 13.76 -8.14
C GLU A 59 -1.45 13.14 -7.07
N LYS A 60 -2.77 13.35 -7.17
CA LYS A 60 -3.76 12.69 -6.31
C LYS A 60 -4.07 11.31 -6.86
N SER A 61 -4.05 10.30 -5.99
CA SER A 61 -4.49 8.96 -6.36
C SER A 61 -6.01 8.85 -6.33
N THR A 62 -6.54 7.78 -6.91
CA THR A 62 -7.95 7.38 -6.76
C THR A 62 -8.18 6.55 -5.49
N ILE A 63 -7.12 6.19 -4.77
CA ILE A 63 -7.15 5.29 -3.61
C ILE A 63 -7.69 6.03 -2.38
N PRO A 64 -8.85 5.65 -1.83
CA PRO A 64 -9.40 6.27 -0.63
C PRO A 64 -8.51 5.99 0.58
N LYS A 65 -8.23 7.03 1.37
CA LYS A 65 -7.49 6.92 2.62
C LYS A 65 -8.45 6.66 3.78
N ALA A 66 -8.18 5.65 4.60
CA ALA A 66 -8.88 5.48 5.86
C ALA A 66 -8.46 6.61 6.80
N SER A 67 -9.41 7.43 7.22
CA SER A 67 -9.20 8.53 8.16
C SER A 67 -10.11 8.34 9.34
N GLU A 68 -9.62 8.61 10.53
CA GLU A 68 -10.42 8.60 11.77
C GLU A 68 -11.41 9.76 11.84
N CYS A 69 -11.25 10.77 10.98
CA CYS A 69 -12.15 11.93 10.95
C CYS A 69 -13.40 11.63 10.10
N THR A 70 -14.53 11.61 10.76
CA THR A 70 -15.89 11.35 10.22
C THR A 70 -16.49 12.49 9.40
N ASN A 71 -15.72 13.35 8.77
CA ASN A 71 -16.27 14.35 7.85
C ASN A 71 -16.48 13.69 6.49
N GLU A 72 -17.65 13.88 5.92
CA GLU A 72 -18.22 13.26 4.71
C GLU A 72 -17.38 13.34 3.43
N LYS A 73 -16.24 14.01 3.45
CA LYS A 73 -15.38 14.15 2.29
C LYS A 73 -14.40 12.98 2.19
N ILE A 74 -14.50 12.21 1.13
CA ILE A 74 -13.53 11.15 0.81
C ILE A 74 -12.16 11.80 0.58
N ILE A 75 -11.21 11.47 1.44
CA ILE A 75 -9.82 11.87 1.30
C ILE A 75 -9.10 10.73 0.57
N THR A 76 -8.31 11.06 -0.46
CA THR A 76 -7.49 10.10 -1.17
C THR A 76 -6.01 10.24 -0.81
N TRP A 77 -5.24 9.18 -1.03
CA TRP A 77 -3.79 9.25 -0.93
C TRP A 77 -3.23 10.18 -2.02
N GLU A 78 -2.09 10.81 -1.72
CA GLU A 78 -1.34 11.61 -2.67
C GLU A 78 0.01 10.96 -2.95
N TYR A 79 0.36 10.86 -4.22
CA TYR A 79 1.65 10.33 -4.63
C TYR A 79 2.80 11.27 -4.28
N PRO A 80 4.03 10.76 -4.10
CA PRO A 80 5.19 11.61 -3.93
C PRO A 80 5.45 12.41 -5.20
N SER A 81 5.97 13.65 -5.04
CA SER A 81 6.45 14.43 -6.17
C SER A 81 7.75 13.84 -6.74
N PRO A 82 8.15 14.19 -7.98
CA PRO A 82 9.45 13.85 -8.55
C PRO A 82 10.62 14.17 -7.62
N GLN A 83 10.58 15.33 -6.96
CA GLN A 83 11.61 15.73 -6.01
C GLN A 83 11.66 14.86 -4.76
N MET A 84 10.51 14.53 -4.17
CA MET A 84 10.44 13.62 -3.02
C MET A 84 10.94 12.23 -3.36
N PHE A 85 10.58 11.73 -4.55
CA PHE A 85 10.99 10.41 -5.01
C PHE A 85 12.49 10.34 -5.28
N TRP A 86 13.07 11.41 -5.87
CA TRP A 86 14.52 11.54 -6.03
C TRP A 86 15.24 11.47 -4.69
N ASN A 87 14.79 12.23 -3.70
CA ASN A 87 15.40 12.27 -2.36
C ASN A 87 15.36 10.91 -1.65
N ALA A 88 14.32 10.10 -1.93
CA ALA A 88 14.19 8.77 -1.37
C ALA A 88 15.03 7.71 -2.10
N MET A 89 15.22 7.83 -3.41
CA MET A 89 15.75 6.76 -4.25
C MET A 89 17.07 7.10 -4.96
N VAL A 90 17.44 8.39 -5.09
CA VAL A 90 18.64 8.90 -5.78
C VAL A 90 18.83 8.24 -7.17
N LYS A 91 17.84 8.37 -8.05
CA LYS A 91 17.86 7.72 -9.37
C LYS A 91 17.66 8.71 -10.52
N LYS A 92 18.20 8.36 -11.69
CA LYS A 92 17.97 9.09 -12.95
C LYS A 92 16.59 8.77 -13.51
N ASP A 93 16.02 9.69 -14.32
CA ASP A 93 14.74 9.54 -15.02
C ASP A 93 13.48 9.40 -14.12
N MET A 94 13.34 10.37 -13.21
CA MET A 94 12.28 10.36 -12.21
C MET A 94 10.87 10.49 -12.78
N GLU A 95 10.65 11.22 -13.85
CA GLU A 95 9.30 11.45 -14.38
C GLU A 95 8.65 10.17 -14.89
N ASN A 96 9.39 9.38 -15.68
CA ASN A 96 8.88 8.10 -16.16
C ASN A 96 8.71 7.09 -15.02
N ILE A 97 9.66 7.04 -14.08
CA ILE A 97 9.60 6.12 -12.93
C ILE A 97 8.37 6.40 -12.08
N ILE A 98 8.03 7.68 -11.83
CA ILE A 98 6.86 8.04 -11.04
C ILE A 98 5.56 7.67 -11.75
N GLN A 99 5.45 7.94 -13.05
CA GLN A 99 4.27 7.53 -13.81
C GLN A 99 4.04 6.01 -13.74
N ILE A 100 5.12 5.24 -13.88
CA ILE A 100 5.08 3.79 -13.76
C ILE A 100 4.67 3.37 -12.33
N HIS A 101 5.27 3.99 -11.31
CA HIS A 101 4.95 3.73 -9.92
C HIS A 101 3.47 4.02 -9.61
N ASN A 102 2.96 5.17 -10.03
CA ASN A 102 1.58 5.57 -9.82
C ASN A 102 0.61 4.61 -10.55
N ALA A 103 0.90 4.28 -11.82
CA ALA A 103 0.11 3.33 -12.60
C ALA A 103 0.05 1.94 -11.96
N ASN A 104 1.17 1.45 -11.40
CA ASN A 104 1.23 0.17 -10.71
C ASN A 104 0.39 0.18 -9.41
N ASN A 105 0.43 1.27 -8.64
CA ASN A 105 -0.38 1.37 -7.43
C ASN A 105 -1.88 1.46 -7.75
N GLU A 106 -2.26 2.23 -8.76
CA GLU A 106 -3.66 2.27 -9.23
C GLU A 106 -4.12 0.89 -9.75
N HIS A 107 -3.24 0.14 -10.41
CA HIS A 107 -3.54 -1.23 -10.84
C HIS A 107 -3.70 -2.16 -9.62
N ALA A 108 -2.79 -2.10 -8.66
CA ALA A 108 -2.88 -2.88 -7.43
C ALA A 108 -4.19 -2.61 -6.68
N TRP A 109 -4.60 -1.33 -6.61
CA TRP A 109 -5.87 -0.97 -5.99
C TRP A 109 -7.08 -1.54 -6.71
N ARG A 110 -7.09 -1.52 -8.06
CA ARG A 110 -8.17 -2.18 -8.83
C ARG A 110 -8.26 -3.68 -8.55
N GLU A 111 -7.11 -4.36 -8.43
CA GLU A 111 -7.07 -5.77 -8.06
C GLU A 111 -7.62 -6.00 -6.64
N VAL A 112 -7.27 -5.16 -5.66
CA VAL A 112 -7.85 -5.20 -4.31
C VAL A 112 -9.37 -5.03 -4.38
N LEU A 113 -9.86 -4.02 -5.10
CA LEU A 113 -11.30 -3.80 -5.26
C LEU A 113 -12.02 -4.97 -5.94
N MET A 114 -11.36 -5.65 -6.87
CA MET A 114 -11.91 -6.85 -7.50
C MET A 114 -12.11 -7.97 -6.46
N TRP A 115 -11.12 -8.21 -5.58
CA TRP A 115 -11.26 -9.15 -4.46
C TRP A 115 -12.41 -8.77 -3.55
N GLU A 116 -12.46 -7.51 -3.09
CA GLU A 116 -13.48 -7.03 -2.16
C GLU A 116 -14.89 -7.13 -2.73
N ARG A 117 -15.12 -6.62 -3.94
CA ARG A 117 -16.43 -6.65 -4.60
C ARG A 117 -16.95 -8.06 -4.87
N THR A 118 -16.04 -8.99 -5.12
CA THR A 118 -16.41 -10.35 -5.49
C THR A 118 -16.75 -11.20 -4.28
N LEU A 119 -16.03 -11.01 -3.18
CA LEU A 119 -16.14 -11.87 -2.00
C LEU A 119 -16.85 -11.19 -0.82
N HIS A 120 -16.81 -9.85 -0.77
CA HIS A 120 -17.33 -9.05 0.34
C HIS A 120 -18.17 -7.87 -0.18
N PRO A 121 -19.28 -8.16 -0.93
CA PRO A 121 -20.12 -7.13 -1.51
C PRO A 121 -20.85 -6.26 -0.46
N GLU A 122 -20.85 -6.69 0.80
CA GLU A 122 -21.41 -5.96 1.95
C GLU A 122 -20.65 -4.65 2.24
N CYS A 123 -19.37 -4.58 1.90
CA CYS A 123 -18.58 -3.36 2.01
C CYS A 123 -18.40 -2.69 0.65
N SER A 124 -19.15 -1.63 0.38
CA SER A 124 -19.07 -0.92 -0.89
C SER A 124 -17.92 0.09 -1.00
N THR A 125 -17.30 0.46 0.12
CA THR A 125 -16.30 1.55 0.19
C THR A 125 -15.08 1.16 1.00
N PRO A 126 -14.31 0.14 0.59
CA PRO A 126 -13.06 -0.19 1.26
C PRO A 126 -12.07 0.97 1.12
N LYS A 127 -11.22 1.17 2.14
CA LYS A 127 -10.24 2.26 2.20
C LYS A 127 -8.86 1.72 2.54
N LEU A 128 -7.83 2.31 1.95
CA LEU A 128 -6.44 1.96 2.29
C LEU A 128 -6.04 2.68 3.59
N LYS A 129 -5.71 1.91 4.62
CA LYS A 129 -5.30 2.42 5.92
C LYS A 129 -3.80 2.70 5.97
N SER A 130 -3.00 1.73 5.55
CA SER A 130 -1.54 1.86 5.51
C SER A 130 -0.93 0.95 4.46
N PHE A 131 0.30 1.25 4.07
CA PHE A 131 1.06 0.41 3.15
C PHE A 131 2.54 0.42 3.50
N HIS A 132 3.19 -0.74 3.35
CA HIS A 132 4.61 -0.93 3.67
C HIS A 132 5.29 -1.76 2.59
N GLY A 133 6.47 -1.31 2.15
CA GLY A 133 7.35 -2.10 1.29
C GLY A 133 8.06 -3.19 2.08
N ASP A 134 8.13 -4.39 1.55
CA ASP A 134 8.78 -5.55 2.17
C ASP A 134 9.56 -6.38 1.12
N ALA A 135 10.35 -5.71 0.32
CA ALA A 135 11.10 -6.32 -0.79
C ALA A 135 12.09 -7.42 -0.36
N LYS A 136 12.54 -7.38 0.90
CA LYS A 136 13.52 -8.35 1.42
C LYS A 136 12.90 -9.70 1.81
N ASN A 137 11.60 -9.75 2.11
CA ASN A 137 10.91 -10.94 2.59
C ASN A 137 9.98 -11.50 1.53
N TYR A 138 10.37 -12.59 0.92
CA TYR A 138 9.51 -13.28 -0.05
C TYR A 138 8.29 -13.92 0.62
N SER A 139 7.13 -13.76 -0.01
CA SER A 139 5.92 -14.45 0.42
C SER A 139 6.08 -15.98 0.31
N PRO A 140 5.37 -16.79 1.11
CA PRO A 140 5.42 -18.25 0.99
C PRO A 140 5.15 -18.74 -0.43
N ARG A 141 4.20 -18.11 -1.13
CA ARG A 141 3.89 -18.44 -2.52
C ARG A 141 5.04 -18.11 -3.47
N ALA A 142 5.68 -16.95 -3.30
CA ALA A 142 6.85 -16.58 -4.08
C ALA A 142 8.00 -17.58 -3.89
N ARG A 143 8.24 -18.04 -2.65
CA ARG A 143 9.25 -19.08 -2.35
C ARG A 143 8.97 -20.40 -3.07
N ILE A 144 7.70 -20.87 -3.04
CA ILE A 144 7.29 -22.09 -3.75
C ILE A 144 7.50 -21.92 -5.26
N ARG A 145 7.10 -20.79 -5.83
CA ARG A 145 7.33 -20.49 -7.26
C ARG A 145 8.81 -20.48 -7.61
N GLY A 146 9.66 -19.84 -6.79
CA GLY A 146 11.11 -19.84 -6.98
C GLY A 146 11.71 -21.26 -6.93
N TRP A 147 11.25 -22.09 -6.00
CA TRP A 147 11.66 -23.49 -5.93
C TRP A 147 11.27 -24.30 -7.19
N LEU A 148 10.14 -23.95 -7.81
CA LEU A 148 9.70 -24.53 -9.10
C LEU A 148 10.40 -23.91 -10.33
N GLY A 149 11.38 -23.03 -10.14
CA GLY A 149 12.15 -22.39 -11.22
C GLY A 149 11.48 -21.17 -11.87
N TYR A 150 10.40 -20.63 -11.29
CA TYR A 150 9.77 -19.40 -11.76
C TYR A 150 10.53 -18.18 -11.26
N GLN A 151 10.42 -17.07 -12.00
CA GLN A 151 10.99 -15.78 -11.63
C GLN A 151 10.48 -15.32 -10.26
N MET A 152 11.39 -14.80 -9.44
CA MET A 152 11.07 -14.21 -8.14
C MET A 152 10.54 -12.78 -8.31
N PRO A 153 9.67 -12.30 -7.40
CA PRO A 153 9.25 -10.91 -7.42
C PRO A 153 10.45 -10.00 -7.11
N PHE A 154 10.51 -8.87 -7.80
CA PHE A 154 11.56 -7.87 -7.55
C PHE A 154 11.18 -6.91 -6.41
N ASP A 155 9.88 -6.81 -6.08
CA ASP A 155 9.37 -6.01 -4.99
C ASP A 155 8.12 -6.64 -4.38
N ARG A 156 7.83 -6.29 -3.13
CA ARG A 156 6.65 -6.71 -2.40
C ARG A 156 6.14 -5.60 -1.50
N HIS A 157 4.83 -5.41 -1.51
CA HIS A 157 4.14 -4.52 -0.59
C HIS A 157 3.10 -5.27 0.24
N ASN A 158 2.90 -4.81 1.47
CA ASN A 158 1.80 -5.21 2.34
C ASN A 158 0.89 -3.99 2.52
N TRP A 159 -0.36 -4.11 2.09
CA TRP A 159 -1.36 -3.06 2.22
C TRP A 159 -2.40 -3.46 3.27
N LEU A 160 -2.64 -2.58 4.24
CA LEU A 160 -3.70 -2.74 5.22
C LEU A 160 -4.93 -1.99 4.74
N VAL A 161 -5.98 -2.72 4.45
CA VAL A 161 -7.25 -2.20 3.93
C VAL A 161 -8.29 -2.26 5.03
N ASP A 162 -8.97 -1.16 5.25
CA ASP A 162 -10.18 -1.07 6.08
C ASP A 162 -11.38 -1.46 5.22
N ARG A 163 -11.95 -2.61 5.52
CA ARG A 163 -13.18 -3.15 4.95
C ARG A 163 -14.34 -2.80 5.86
N CYS A 164 -14.79 -1.56 5.79
CA CYS A 164 -15.93 -1.10 6.59
C CYS A 164 -15.85 -1.43 8.10
N GLY A 165 -14.65 -1.32 8.68
CA GLY A 165 -14.36 -1.61 10.09
C GLY A 165 -13.52 -2.87 10.31
N ASP A 166 -13.43 -3.77 9.33
CA ASP A 166 -12.57 -4.95 9.40
C ASP A 166 -11.23 -4.69 8.68
N GLU A 167 -10.13 -4.95 9.36
CA GLU A 167 -8.79 -4.75 8.82
C GLU A 167 -8.28 -6.00 8.10
N VAL A 168 -8.03 -5.86 6.80
CA VAL A 168 -7.52 -6.93 5.96
C VAL A 168 -6.17 -6.55 5.37
N THR A 169 -5.18 -7.44 5.52
CA THR A 169 -3.86 -7.25 4.91
C THR A 169 -3.84 -7.87 3.52
N TYR A 170 -3.48 -7.09 2.51
CA TYR A 170 -3.20 -7.55 1.16
C TYR A 170 -1.69 -7.66 0.93
N ILE A 171 -1.28 -8.77 0.32
CA ILE A 171 0.10 -9.01 -0.15
C ILE A 171 0.12 -8.75 -1.65
N ILE A 172 1.03 -7.91 -2.09
CA ILE A 172 1.23 -7.53 -3.48
C ILE A 172 2.67 -7.89 -3.85
N ASP A 173 2.84 -8.94 -4.65
CA ASP A 173 4.13 -9.32 -5.21
C ASP A 173 4.24 -8.77 -6.65
N TYR A 174 5.32 -8.04 -6.95
CA TYR A 174 5.59 -7.41 -8.25
C TYR A 174 6.60 -8.23 -9.04
N TYR A 175 6.20 -8.70 -10.22
CA TYR A 175 7.04 -9.47 -11.13
C TYR A 175 7.36 -8.65 -12.38
N ASP A 176 8.62 -8.69 -12.81
CA ASP A 176 9.05 -8.06 -14.05
C ASP A 176 8.58 -8.88 -15.25
N VAL A 177 7.92 -8.26 -16.22
CA VAL A 177 7.52 -8.89 -17.48
C VAL A 177 8.43 -8.52 -18.65
N GLY A 178 9.48 -7.75 -18.38
CA GLY A 178 10.55 -7.40 -19.32
C GLY A 178 10.17 -6.37 -20.39
N ARG A 179 8.91 -5.94 -20.48
CA ARG A 179 8.45 -4.93 -21.48
C ARG A 179 7.44 -3.98 -20.84
N VAL A 180 7.67 -2.69 -21.00
CA VAL A 180 6.71 -1.65 -20.63
C VAL A 180 5.60 -1.59 -21.67
N ASN A 181 4.36 -1.71 -21.26
CA ASN A 181 3.23 -1.43 -22.15
C ASN A 181 3.16 0.09 -22.39
N PRO A 182 3.28 0.57 -23.65
CA PRO A 182 3.34 1.99 -23.93
C PRO A 182 2.03 2.74 -23.60
N GLU A 183 0.90 2.05 -23.64
CA GLU A 183 -0.42 2.65 -23.37
C GLU A 183 -0.73 2.73 -21.87
N THR A 184 -0.52 1.63 -21.14
CA THR A 184 -0.86 1.53 -19.72
C THR A 184 0.29 1.90 -18.78
N LYS A 185 1.51 2.07 -19.32
CA LYS A 185 2.75 2.27 -18.55
C LYS A 185 3.06 1.14 -17.55
N LEU A 186 2.40 0.01 -17.70
CA LEU A 186 2.64 -1.17 -16.87
C LEU A 186 3.78 -1.98 -17.45
N PHE A 187 4.74 -2.35 -16.62
CA PHE A 187 5.81 -3.29 -16.93
C PHE A 187 5.84 -4.48 -15.97
N THR A 188 4.92 -4.48 -15.02
CA THR A 188 4.85 -5.46 -13.95
C THR A 188 3.60 -6.30 -14.05
N GLN A 189 3.75 -7.57 -13.74
CA GLN A 189 2.64 -8.44 -13.39
C GLN A 189 2.46 -8.42 -11.87
N LEU A 190 1.26 -8.10 -11.44
CA LEU A 190 0.91 -8.07 -10.03
C LEU A 190 0.28 -9.40 -9.60
N ASP A 191 0.68 -9.88 -8.43
CA ASP A 191 -0.03 -10.96 -7.74
C ASP A 191 -0.57 -10.39 -6.42
N VAL A 192 -1.81 -9.92 -6.48
CA VAL A 192 -2.53 -9.30 -5.37
C VAL A 192 -3.43 -10.33 -4.71
N ARG A 193 -3.33 -10.45 -3.38
CA ARG A 193 -4.13 -11.42 -2.62
C ARG A 193 -4.22 -11.06 -1.14
N PRO A 194 -5.33 -11.38 -0.44
CA PRO A 194 -5.41 -11.21 1.00
C PRO A 194 -4.38 -12.10 1.71
N ALA A 195 -3.77 -11.63 2.78
CA ALA A 195 -2.92 -12.44 3.65
C ALA A 195 -3.76 -13.53 4.33
N ILE A 196 -3.20 -14.74 4.49
CA ILE A 196 -3.86 -15.79 5.25
C ILE A 196 -3.66 -15.49 6.73
N ARG A 197 -4.68 -14.96 7.40
CA ARG A 197 -4.69 -14.70 8.84
C ARG A 197 -5.74 -15.55 9.57
N ASP A 198 -6.82 -15.91 8.86
CA ASP A 198 -8.00 -16.58 9.38
C ASP A 198 -8.60 -17.53 8.34
N TRP A 199 -9.65 -18.25 8.73
CA TRP A 199 -10.37 -19.17 7.84
C TRP A 199 -11.07 -18.44 6.68
N ASP A 200 -11.53 -17.21 6.88
CA ASP A 200 -12.17 -16.41 5.83
C ASP A 200 -11.20 -16.11 4.69
N SER A 201 -10.02 -15.60 5.02
CA SER A 201 -8.98 -15.31 4.00
C SER A 201 -8.49 -16.58 3.28
N LEU A 202 -8.44 -17.72 3.96
CA LEU A 202 -8.14 -19.01 3.33
C LEU A 202 -9.26 -19.45 2.38
N TRP A 203 -10.52 -19.32 2.81
CA TRP A 203 -11.69 -19.61 2.01
C TRP A 203 -11.75 -18.73 0.75
N CYS A 204 -11.60 -17.43 0.91
CA CYS A 204 -11.53 -16.47 -0.19
C CYS A 204 -10.49 -16.85 -1.24
N ARG A 205 -9.28 -17.19 -0.81
CA ARG A 205 -8.23 -17.67 -1.74
C ARG A 205 -8.60 -18.96 -2.45
N THR A 206 -9.23 -19.89 -1.75
CA THR A 206 -9.64 -21.18 -2.32
C THR A 206 -10.71 -20.97 -3.39
N VAL A 207 -11.72 -20.15 -3.12
CA VAL A 207 -12.80 -19.81 -4.06
C VAL A 207 -12.25 -19.15 -5.32
N VAL A 208 -11.42 -18.13 -5.18
CA VAL A 208 -10.80 -17.45 -6.33
C VAL A 208 -9.85 -18.36 -7.08
N GLY A 209 -9.09 -19.20 -6.38
CA GLY A 209 -8.24 -20.22 -6.99
C GLY A 209 -9.04 -21.21 -7.85
N TYR A 210 -10.18 -21.66 -7.34
CA TYR A 210 -11.09 -22.52 -8.08
C TYR A 210 -11.65 -21.83 -9.33
N TRP A 211 -12.11 -20.58 -9.23
CA TRP A 211 -12.63 -19.85 -10.39
C TRP A 211 -11.56 -19.61 -11.47
N ARG A 212 -10.35 -19.23 -11.09
CA ARG A 212 -9.22 -19.08 -12.02
C ARG A 212 -8.88 -20.40 -12.71
N LEU A 213 -8.90 -21.51 -11.99
CA LEU A 213 -8.65 -22.83 -12.55
C LEU A 213 -9.75 -23.22 -13.55
N LYS A 214 -11.03 -23.02 -13.19
CA LYS A 214 -12.19 -23.28 -14.03
C LYS A 214 -12.12 -22.48 -15.34
N GLU A 215 -11.77 -21.19 -15.26
CA GLU A 215 -11.64 -20.32 -16.43
C GLU A 215 -10.49 -20.77 -17.33
N THR A 216 -9.32 -21.06 -16.75
CA THR A 216 -8.17 -21.59 -17.50
C THR A 216 -8.52 -22.88 -18.23
N PHE A 217 -9.23 -23.79 -17.57
CA PHE A 217 -9.69 -25.06 -18.15
C PHE A 217 -10.69 -24.82 -19.28
N SER A 218 -11.65 -23.91 -19.09
CA SER A 218 -12.61 -23.53 -20.13
C SER A 218 -11.93 -22.95 -21.37
N GLN A 219 -10.97 -22.05 -21.18
CA GLN A 219 -10.19 -21.47 -22.30
C GLN A 219 -9.35 -22.53 -23.02
N TRP A 220 -8.75 -23.45 -22.28
CA TRP A 220 -8.00 -24.57 -22.86
C TRP A 220 -8.91 -25.48 -23.68
N TRP A 221 -10.09 -25.80 -23.16
CA TRP A 221 -11.08 -26.63 -23.84
C TRP A 221 -11.59 -26.00 -25.14
N ASN A 222 -11.91 -24.70 -25.10
CA ASN A 222 -12.37 -23.97 -26.27
C ASN A 222 -11.28 -23.87 -27.35
N ARG A 223 -10.04 -23.58 -26.96
CA ARG A 223 -8.89 -23.57 -27.89
C ARG A 223 -8.62 -24.94 -28.54
N GLY A 224 -8.95 -26.03 -27.85
CA GLY A 224 -8.86 -27.39 -28.40
C GLY A 224 -9.91 -27.63 -29.49
N ARG A 225 -11.11 -27.07 -29.30
CA ARG A 225 -12.22 -27.21 -30.25
C ARG A 225 -11.98 -26.43 -31.55
N ASP A 226 -11.55 -25.18 -31.43
CA ASP A 226 -11.25 -24.29 -32.59
C ASP A 226 -10.09 -24.80 -33.47
N ARG A 227 -9.35 -25.82 -33.03
CA ARG A 227 -8.31 -26.48 -33.80
C ARG A 227 -8.79 -27.72 -34.58
N LEU A 228 -10.04 -28.14 -34.36
CA LEU A 228 -10.64 -29.33 -34.99
C LEU A 228 -11.68 -28.94 -36.05
N GLU A 229 -12.00 -27.63 -36.16
CA GLU A 229 -12.76 -27.04 -37.28
C GLU A 229 -11.79 -26.39 -38.29
#